data_db284082829c0a50416e5442144f030a
#
_entry.id   db284082829c0a50416e5442144f030a
#
_cell.length_a   1.000
_cell.length_b   1.000
_cell.length_c   1.000
_cell.angle_alpha   90.00
_cell.angle_beta   90.00
_cell.angle_gamma   90.00
#
_symmetry.space_group_name_H-M   'P 1'
#
loop_
_entity.id
_entity.type
_entity.pdbx_description
1 polymer ?
#
loop_
_entity_poly.entity_id
_entity_poly.type
_entity_poly.pdbx_seq_one_letter_code
_entity_poly.pdbx_strand_id
1 'polypeptide(L)'
;MLELAVSVGELVAFCHRAGDIDHRFRPSPTGEQGVAGHQRVYRRRGETYRSEYPVEYRHREGDLQLCLRGRADGYDPAAGLVEEIKTCRIRPGLIPATVSRMHLAQGRIYAALIAIEQDLPRLEVRLTWFNIDSGEETPLS
;
A
#
# COMPACT_ATOMS: atom_id res chain seq x y z
N MET A 1 -21.17 1.63 23.43
CA MET A 1 -20.68 1.45 22.05
C MET A 1 -19.29 0.89 22.08
N LEU A 2 -19.06 -0.20 21.35
CA LEU A 2 -17.73 -0.81 21.22
C LEU A 2 -17.03 -0.23 20.01
N GLU A 3 -15.87 0.36 20.22
CA GLU A 3 -15.05 0.92 19.13
C GLU A 3 -13.83 0.02 18.86
N LEU A 4 -13.64 -0.36 17.60
CA LEU A 4 -12.50 -1.14 17.15
C LEU A 4 -11.71 -0.31 16.15
N ALA A 5 -10.46 0.00 16.49
CA ALA A 5 -9.53 0.70 15.61
C ALA A 5 -8.53 -0.28 15.02
N VAL A 6 -8.42 -0.31 13.70
CA VAL A 6 -7.56 -1.23 12.96
C VAL A 6 -6.82 -0.45 11.88
N SER A 7 -5.53 -0.71 11.70
CA SER A 7 -4.80 -0.17 10.56
C SER A 7 -5.10 -0.98 9.30
N VAL A 8 -4.96 -0.35 8.15
CA VAL A 8 -5.11 -1.04 6.87
C VAL A 8 -4.11 -2.19 6.76
N GLY A 9 -2.87 -1.98 7.22
CA GLY A 9 -1.84 -3.03 7.21
C GLY A 9 -2.22 -4.24 8.07
N GLU A 10 -2.78 -4.02 9.27
CA GLU A 10 -3.26 -5.10 10.14
C GLU A 10 -4.41 -5.87 9.50
N LEU A 11 -5.34 -5.17 8.85
CA LEU A 11 -6.46 -5.81 8.16
C LEU A 11 -5.97 -6.70 7.02
N VAL A 12 -5.05 -6.22 6.21
CA VAL A 12 -4.47 -6.98 5.10
C VAL A 12 -3.73 -8.21 5.62
N ALA A 13 -2.91 -8.06 6.66
CA ALA A 13 -2.19 -9.16 7.27
C ALA A 13 -3.14 -10.24 7.80
N PHE A 14 -4.26 -9.84 8.39
CA PHE A 14 -5.27 -10.77 8.88
C PHE A 14 -5.97 -11.52 7.74
N CYS A 15 -6.41 -10.79 6.71
CA CYS A 15 -7.16 -11.37 5.59
C CYS A 15 -6.30 -12.27 4.70
N HIS A 16 -4.99 -12.04 4.66
CA HIS A 16 -4.05 -12.81 3.84
C HIS A 16 -3.25 -13.83 4.65
N ARG A 17 -3.71 -14.21 5.82
CA ARG A 17 -3.19 -15.34 6.60
C ARG A 17 -3.57 -16.66 5.95
N ALA A 18 -3.22 -16.86 4.71
CA ALA A 18 -3.50 -18.12 4.03
C ALA A 18 -2.20 -18.87 3.81
N GLY A 19 -2.02 -19.97 4.57
CA GLY A 19 -0.87 -20.85 4.40
C GLY A 19 0.35 -20.44 5.21
N ASP A 20 1.40 -21.23 5.09
CA ASP A 20 2.67 -20.96 5.76
C ASP A 20 3.31 -19.70 5.17
N ILE A 21 3.38 -18.67 5.99
CA ILE A 21 4.17 -17.51 5.65
C ILE A 21 5.63 -17.97 5.69
N ASP A 22 6.28 -17.98 4.54
CA ASP A 22 7.70 -18.27 4.50
C ASP A 22 8.46 -17.07 5.06
N HIS A 23 8.74 -17.15 6.35
CA HIS A 23 9.47 -16.10 7.05
C HIS A 23 10.92 -15.95 6.58
N ARG A 24 11.41 -16.89 5.76
CA ARG A 24 12.77 -16.83 5.21
C ARG A 24 12.89 -15.81 4.08
N PHE A 25 11.78 -15.47 3.43
CA PHE A 25 11.78 -14.51 2.34
C PHE A 25 11.53 -13.11 2.89
N ARG A 26 12.54 -12.27 2.83
CA ARG A 26 12.46 -10.86 3.23
C ARG A 26 13.04 -10.00 2.11
N PRO A 27 12.21 -9.54 1.16
CA PRO A 27 12.67 -8.67 0.08
C PRO A 27 12.95 -7.26 0.58
N SER A 28 12.57 -6.96 1.81
CA SER A 28 12.61 -5.60 2.36
C SER A 28 13.97 -5.25 2.93
N PRO A 29 14.54 -4.13 2.53
CA PRO A 29 15.63 -3.46 3.24
C PRO A 29 15.23 -3.08 4.66
N THR A 30 16.16 -2.51 5.43
CA THR A 30 15.88 -1.96 6.76
C THR A 30 14.83 -0.84 6.66
N GLY A 31 14.21 -0.49 7.80
CA GLY A 31 13.20 0.57 7.85
C GLY A 31 13.73 1.91 7.32
N GLU A 32 14.97 2.29 7.66
CA GLU A 32 15.60 3.51 7.17
C GLU A 32 15.81 3.48 5.66
N GLN A 33 16.24 2.34 5.13
CA GLN A 33 16.44 2.16 3.69
C GLN A 33 15.10 2.20 2.95
N GLY A 34 14.05 1.68 3.56
CA GLY A 34 12.69 1.76 3.01
C GLY A 34 12.21 3.20 2.92
N VAL A 35 12.37 3.98 3.96
CA VAL A 35 12.01 5.41 3.96
C VAL A 35 12.79 6.17 2.90
N ALA A 36 14.10 5.95 2.83
CA ALA A 36 14.95 6.60 1.82
C ALA A 36 14.54 6.21 0.40
N GLY A 37 14.17 4.95 0.17
CA GLY A 37 13.68 4.47 -1.10
C GLY A 37 12.38 5.15 -1.52
N HIS A 38 11.41 5.27 -0.61
CA HIS A 38 10.17 5.99 -0.86
C HIS A 38 10.44 7.44 -1.25
N GLN A 39 11.34 8.12 -0.55
CA GLN A 39 11.70 9.51 -0.87
C GLN A 39 12.29 9.63 -2.28
N ARG A 40 13.09 8.66 -2.70
CA ARG A 40 13.64 8.65 -4.06
C ARG A 40 12.54 8.49 -5.11
N VAL A 41 11.55 7.65 -4.86
CA VAL A 41 10.40 7.50 -5.76
C VAL A 41 9.58 8.79 -5.81
N TYR A 42 9.31 9.39 -4.66
CA TYR A 42 8.52 10.64 -4.61
C TYR A 42 9.14 11.76 -5.43
N ARG A 43 10.47 11.87 -5.45
CA ARG A 43 11.17 12.89 -6.25
C ARG A 43 10.99 12.72 -7.76
N ARG A 44 10.59 11.52 -8.19
CA ARG A 44 10.34 11.22 -9.62
C ARG A 44 8.89 11.47 -10.03
N ARG A 45 8.01 11.76 -9.07
CA ARG A 45 6.58 11.95 -9.32
C ARG A 45 6.29 13.41 -9.64
N GLY A 46 5.15 13.64 -10.32
CA GLY A 46 4.74 14.96 -10.75
C GLY A 46 4.06 15.77 -9.66
N GLU A 47 3.62 16.98 -10.02
CA GLU A 47 3.05 17.96 -9.08
C GLU A 47 1.69 17.54 -8.51
N THR A 48 0.92 16.73 -9.23
CA THR A 48 -0.39 16.27 -8.77
C THR A 48 -0.30 15.08 -7.83
N TYR A 49 0.88 14.48 -7.69
CA TYR A 49 1.11 13.30 -6.85
C TYR A 49 1.20 13.72 -5.38
N ARG A 50 0.42 13.04 -4.54
CA ARG A 50 0.38 13.26 -3.10
C ARG A 50 0.98 12.08 -2.38
N SER A 51 2.16 12.27 -1.80
CA SER A 51 2.83 11.24 -1.02
C SER A 51 2.24 11.14 0.39
N GLU A 52 2.28 9.94 0.97
CA GLU A 52 1.83 9.67 2.33
C GLU A 52 0.42 10.19 2.60
N TYR A 53 -0.51 9.82 1.73
CA TYR A 53 -1.89 10.30 1.76
C TYR A 53 -2.68 9.59 2.87
N PRO A 54 -3.19 10.34 3.88
CA PRO A 54 -3.91 9.74 4.99
C PRO A 54 -5.30 9.27 4.58
N VAL A 55 -5.69 8.10 5.07
CA VAL A 55 -7.02 7.52 4.85
C VAL A 55 -7.62 7.14 6.19
N GLU A 56 -8.90 7.46 6.35
CA GLU A 56 -9.67 7.07 7.52
C GLU A 56 -11.07 6.70 7.05
N TYR A 57 -11.55 5.55 7.51
CA TYR A 57 -12.90 5.09 7.22
C TYR A 57 -13.55 4.59 8.49
N ARG A 58 -14.77 5.06 8.75
CA ARG A 58 -15.56 4.65 9.90
C ARG A 58 -16.81 3.93 9.43
N HIS A 59 -17.02 2.74 9.96
CA HIS A 59 -18.22 1.96 9.69
C HIS A 59 -18.91 1.63 11.02
N ARG A 60 -20.20 1.85 11.06
CA ARG A 60 -21.01 1.56 12.25
C ARG A 60 -22.03 0.48 11.92
N GLU A 61 -22.08 -0.52 12.78
CA GLU A 61 -23.08 -1.58 12.69
C GLU A 61 -23.57 -1.91 14.11
N GLY A 62 -24.83 -1.57 14.40
CA GLY A 62 -25.38 -1.70 15.75
C GLY A 62 -24.58 -0.88 16.76
N ASP A 63 -24.09 -1.55 17.81
CA ASP A 63 -23.26 -0.94 18.84
C ASP A 63 -21.75 -1.01 18.55
N LEU A 64 -21.39 -1.53 17.39
CA LEU A 64 -19.99 -1.65 16.97
C LEU A 64 -19.64 -0.54 16.00
N GLN A 65 -18.56 0.17 16.28
CA GLN A 65 -17.95 1.11 15.34
C GLN A 65 -16.57 0.63 14.96
N LEU A 66 -16.34 0.42 13.66
CA LEU A 66 -15.04 0.07 13.10
C LEU A 66 -14.39 1.33 12.55
N CYS A 67 -13.16 1.58 12.94
CA CYS A 67 -12.34 2.66 12.37
C CYS A 67 -11.12 2.07 11.68
N LEU A 68 -11.02 2.26 10.37
CA LEU A 68 -9.86 1.87 9.57
C LEU A 68 -9.01 3.11 9.31
N ARG A 69 -7.72 3.01 9.56
CA ARG A 69 -6.76 4.09 9.35
C ARG A 69 -5.50 3.59 8.65
N GLY A 70 -4.88 4.49 7.92
CA GLY A 70 -3.60 4.24 7.29
C GLY A 70 -3.16 5.41 6.44
N ARG A 71 -2.04 5.23 5.75
CA ARG A 71 -1.55 6.19 4.77
C ARG A 71 -1.19 5.43 3.49
N ALA A 72 -1.80 5.83 2.39
CA ALA A 72 -1.37 5.35 1.09
C ALA A 72 -0.01 5.97 0.77
N ASP A 73 0.90 5.18 0.22
CA ASP A 73 2.22 5.71 -0.14
C ASP A 73 2.10 6.86 -1.12
N GLY A 74 1.23 6.70 -2.13
CA GLY A 74 0.98 7.75 -3.08
C GLY A 74 -0.44 7.74 -3.63
N TYR A 75 -0.96 8.94 -3.89
CA TYR A 75 -2.24 9.13 -4.55
C TYR A 75 -2.11 10.28 -5.55
N ASP A 76 -2.43 9.99 -6.80
CA ASP A 76 -2.44 11.01 -7.86
C ASP A 76 -3.88 11.21 -8.35
N PRO A 77 -4.56 12.28 -7.88
CA PRO A 77 -5.94 12.51 -8.28
C PRO A 77 -6.09 12.84 -9.77
N ALA A 78 -5.11 13.45 -10.39
CA ALA A 78 -5.16 13.76 -11.82
C ALA A 78 -5.06 12.50 -12.68
N ALA A 79 -4.25 11.53 -12.25
CA ALA A 79 -4.11 10.25 -12.94
C ALA A 79 -5.15 9.20 -12.51
N GLY A 80 -5.86 9.45 -11.40
CA GLY A 80 -6.78 8.46 -10.82
C GLY A 80 -6.06 7.21 -10.35
N LEU A 81 -4.90 7.38 -9.71
CA LEU A 81 -3.98 6.31 -9.38
C LEU A 81 -3.61 6.32 -7.90
N VAL A 82 -3.69 5.14 -7.28
CA VAL A 82 -3.13 4.89 -5.95
C VAL A 82 -1.90 3.99 -6.11
N GLU A 83 -0.81 4.39 -5.51
CA GLU A 83 0.45 3.67 -5.58
C GLU A 83 0.87 3.16 -4.21
N GLU A 84 1.20 1.87 -4.17
CA GLU A 84 1.87 1.24 -3.04
C GLU A 84 3.33 1.02 -3.42
N ILE A 85 4.26 1.47 -2.59
CA ILE A 85 5.68 1.41 -2.89
C ILE A 85 6.35 0.45 -1.91
N LYS A 86 7.07 -0.52 -2.46
CA LYS A 86 7.89 -1.44 -1.68
C LYS A 86 9.32 -1.42 -2.18
N THR A 87 10.24 -1.44 -1.26
CA THR A 87 11.67 -1.47 -1.57
C THR A 87 12.19 -2.90 -1.58
N CYS A 88 13.15 -3.16 -2.42
CA CYS A 88 13.79 -4.48 -2.54
C CYS A 88 15.27 -4.32 -2.91
N ARG A 89 16.01 -5.42 -2.78
CA ARG A 89 17.40 -5.54 -3.25
C ARG A 89 17.56 -6.62 -4.29
N ILE A 90 16.54 -7.45 -4.47
CA ILE A 90 16.54 -8.53 -5.45
C ILE A 90 15.70 -8.13 -6.66
N ARG A 91 15.86 -8.84 -7.76
CA ARG A 91 15.06 -8.62 -8.96
C ARG A 91 13.59 -8.94 -8.64
N PRO A 92 12.63 -8.07 -9.03
CA PRO A 92 11.22 -8.31 -8.74
C PRO A 92 10.68 -9.65 -9.25
N GLY A 93 11.23 -10.19 -10.33
CA GLY A 93 10.86 -11.52 -10.83
C GLY A 93 11.20 -12.66 -9.87
N LEU A 94 12.07 -12.43 -8.89
CA LEU A 94 12.42 -13.41 -7.86
C LEU A 94 11.57 -13.27 -6.60
N ILE A 95 10.72 -12.24 -6.54
CA ILE A 95 9.81 -12.02 -5.42
C ILE A 95 8.60 -12.96 -5.61
N PRO A 96 8.22 -13.76 -4.58
CA PRO A 96 7.05 -14.60 -4.69
C PRO A 96 5.79 -13.82 -5.02
N ALA A 97 4.99 -14.34 -5.94
CA ALA A 97 3.74 -13.70 -6.37
C ALA A 97 2.77 -13.45 -5.21
N THR A 98 2.79 -14.31 -4.18
CA THR A 98 1.97 -14.16 -2.98
C THR A 98 2.30 -12.88 -2.21
N VAL A 99 3.58 -12.50 -2.17
CA VAL A 99 4.04 -11.27 -1.51
C VAL A 99 3.52 -10.05 -2.28
N SER A 100 3.68 -10.03 -3.59
CA SER A 100 3.17 -8.93 -4.42
C SER A 100 1.65 -8.81 -4.34
N ARG A 101 0.91 -9.93 -4.32
CA ARG A 101 -0.54 -9.92 -4.16
C ARG A 101 -0.98 -9.30 -2.84
N MET A 102 -0.28 -9.59 -1.76
CA MET A 102 -0.58 -9.01 -0.46
C MET A 102 -0.41 -7.47 -0.48
N HIS A 103 0.67 -6.99 -1.08
CA HIS A 103 0.91 -5.56 -1.19
C HIS A 103 -0.07 -4.87 -2.16
N LEU A 104 -0.44 -5.52 -3.26
CA LEU A 104 -1.50 -5.03 -4.13
C LEU A 104 -2.85 -4.96 -3.41
N ALA A 105 -3.17 -5.94 -2.57
CA ALA A 105 -4.38 -5.91 -1.77
C ALA A 105 -4.40 -4.71 -0.82
N GLN A 106 -3.28 -4.37 -0.22
CA GLN A 106 -3.14 -3.17 0.60
C GLN A 106 -3.44 -1.91 -0.21
N GLY A 107 -2.85 -1.78 -1.38
CA GLY A 107 -3.12 -0.67 -2.28
C GLY A 107 -4.58 -0.58 -2.72
N ARG A 108 -5.21 -1.73 -2.97
CA ARG A 108 -6.63 -1.80 -3.34
C ARG A 108 -7.55 -1.34 -2.22
N ILE A 109 -7.22 -1.64 -0.97
CA ILE A 109 -7.99 -1.16 0.18
C ILE A 109 -7.87 0.35 0.27
N TYR A 110 -6.67 0.91 0.17
CA TYR A 110 -6.50 2.36 0.15
C TYR A 110 -7.30 3.01 -0.99
N ALA A 111 -7.24 2.44 -2.19
CA ALA A 111 -7.99 2.97 -3.33
C ALA A 111 -9.50 2.93 -3.09
N ALA A 112 -10.02 1.84 -2.52
CA ALA A 112 -11.43 1.73 -2.19
C ALA A 112 -11.87 2.80 -1.17
N LEU A 113 -11.07 3.01 -0.13
CA LEU A 113 -11.38 4.00 0.90
C LEU A 113 -11.33 5.43 0.36
N ILE A 114 -10.34 5.73 -0.48
CA ILE A 114 -10.24 7.05 -1.14
C ILE A 114 -11.42 7.27 -2.09
N ALA A 115 -11.78 6.25 -2.87
CA ALA A 115 -12.90 6.33 -3.80
C ALA A 115 -14.23 6.60 -3.07
N ILE A 116 -14.44 5.95 -1.93
CA ILE A 116 -15.62 6.17 -1.09
C ILE A 116 -15.62 7.60 -0.54
N GLU A 117 -14.51 8.05 0.02
CA GLU A 117 -14.39 9.40 0.61
C GLU A 117 -14.64 10.50 -0.42
N GLN A 118 -14.14 10.33 -1.64
CA GLN A 118 -14.19 11.34 -2.70
C GLN A 118 -15.30 11.10 -3.71
N ASP A 119 -16.13 10.08 -3.49
CA ASP A 119 -17.23 9.71 -4.38
C ASP A 119 -16.76 9.49 -5.83
N LEU A 120 -15.70 8.69 -5.99
CA LEU A 120 -15.14 8.37 -7.28
C LEU A 120 -15.63 6.98 -7.74
N PRO A 121 -15.94 6.80 -9.04
CA PRO A 121 -16.42 5.51 -9.54
C PRO A 121 -15.34 4.43 -9.55
N ARG A 122 -14.08 4.84 -9.71
CA ARG A 122 -12.94 3.91 -9.74
C ARG A 122 -11.62 4.64 -9.55
N LEU A 123 -10.63 3.89 -9.10
CA LEU A 123 -9.22 4.30 -9.08
C LEU A 123 -8.38 3.12 -9.55
N GLU A 124 -7.29 3.41 -10.22
CA GLU A 124 -6.29 2.40 -10.56
C GLU A 124 -5.34 2.21 -9.38
N VAL A 125 -4.78 1.00 -9.28
CA VAL A 125 -3.82 0.65 -8.23
C VAL A 125 -2.55 0.15 -8.90
N ARG A 126 -1.42 0.64 -8.40
CA ARG A 126 -0.11 0.19 -8.84
C ARG A 126 0.72 -0.17 -7.62
N LEU A 127 1.34 -1.34 -7.66
CA LEU A 127 2.43 -1.70 -6.77
C LEU A 127 3.74 -1.39 -7.50
N THR A 128 4.60 -0.59 -6.90
CA THR A 128 5.91 -0.28 -7.44
C THR A 128 6.98 -0.91 -6.57
N TRP A 129 7.71 -1.88 -7.13
CA TRP A 129 8.92 -2.40 -6.52
C TRP A 129 10.08 -1.48 -6.88
N PHE A 130 10.70 -0.90 -5.88
CA PHE A 130 11.86 -0.03 -6.04
C PHE A 130 13.11 -0.73 -5.55
N ASN A 131 14.05 -1.00 -6.46
CA ASN A 131 15.34 -1.61 -6.12
C ASN A 131 16.27 -0.51 -5.63
N ILE A 132 16.67 -0.58 -4.36
CA ILE A 132 17.49 0.46 -3.73
C ILE A 132 18.92 0.48 -4.25
N ASP A 133 19.41 -0.63 -4.78
CA ASP A 133 20.77 -0.73 -5.31
C ASP A 133 20.87 -0.20 -6.74
N SER A 134 19.91 -0.52 -7.60
CA SER A 134 19.89 -0.08 -8.99
C SER A 134 19.11 1.21 -9.23
N GLY A 135 18.17 1.54 -8.35
CA GLY A 135 17.24 2.65 -8.54
C GLY A 135 16.15 2.36 -9.57
N GLU A 136 15.99 1.10 -9.97
CA GLU A 136 14.99 0.69 -10.95
C GLU A 136 13.63 0.49 -10.30
N GLU A 137 12.59 0.96 -10.99
CA GLU A 137 11.20 0.74 -10.60
C GLU A 137 10.58 -0.34 -11.47
N THR A 138 9.85 -1.27 -10.84
CA THR A 138 9.09 -2.30 -11.55
C THR A 138 7.64 -2.20 -11.10
N PRO A 139 6.74 -1.68 -11.97
CA PRO A 139 5.33 -1.55 -11.62
C PRO A 139 4.56 -2.84 -11.88
N LEU A 140 3.58 -3.11 -11.01
CA LEU A 140 2.60 -4.18 -11.14
C LEU A 140 1.19 -3.61 -10.86
N SER A 141 0.19 -4.12 -11.52
CA SER A 141 -1.19 -3.69 -11.35
C SER A 141 -2.17 -4.84 -11.19
#